data_57c1c484fdfd73c091d164a2de4c5fbd
#
_entry.id   57c1c484fdfd73c091d164a2de4c5fbd
#
_cell.length_a   1.000
_cell.length_b   1.000
_cell.length_c   1.000
_cell.angle_alpha   90.00
_cell.angle_beta   90.00
_cell.angle_gamma   90.00
#
_symmetry.space_group_name_H-M   'P 1'
#
loop_
_entity.id
_entity.type
_entity.pdbx_description
1 polymer ?
#
loop_
_entity_poly.entity_id
_entity_poly.type
_entity_poly.pdbx_seq_one_letter_code
_entity_poly.pdbx_strand_id
1 'polypeptide(L)'
;ILEEASMPDLYLSSNRETLHDGSRNFDPWKLSWSTASLKNSNDVPLSKVEAVEWLYKEAKGRQVPVGVIGPREATEHQEVTAEQLGKRMGELRIPLLNGGKNGVMEAVSKGCCQAGGLVLGFVPDDNWEAANDYVTVPIATGIGKARNVLIAQSCQALVAVGGGFGTHSEMAFGCTSKNR
;
A
#
# COMPACT_ATOMS: atom_id res chain seq x y z
N ILE A 1 21.45 5.58 18.96
CA ILE A 1 20.51 6.69 18.71
C ILE A 1 20.86 7.15 17.31
N LEU A 2 20.09 6.68 16.33
CA LEU A 2 20.17 7.21 14.97
C LEU A 2 19.46 8.57 15.02
N GLU A 3 20.18 9.65 14.72
CA GLU A 3 19.57 10.95 14.46
C GLU A 3 18.49 10.75 13.39
N GLU A 4 17.23 11.03 13.72
CA GLU A 4 16.19 11.22 12.71
C GLU A 4 16.64 12.39 11.85
N ALA A 5 17.21 12.09 10.69
CA ALA A 5 17.36 13.10 9.64
C ALA A 5 15.97 13.70 9.43
N SER A 6 15.78 14.96 9.78
CA SER A 6 14.52 15.66 9.62
C SER A 6 14.13 15.52 8.15
N MET A 7 13.06 14.77 7.88
CA MET A 7 12.57 14.68 6.53
C MET A 7 12.17 16.09 6.07
N PRO A 8 12.46 16.45 4.81
CA PRO A 8 12.11 17.77 4.32
C PRO A 8 10.60 18.03 4.48
N ASP A 9 10.26 19.26 4.80
CA ASP A 9 8.87 19.67 4.86
C ASP A 9 8.20 19.47 3.48
N LEU A 10 6.99 18.97 3.49
CA LEU A 10 6.20 18.77 2.28
C LEU A 10 5.26 19.94 2.09
N TYR A 11 5.10 20.38 0.86
CA TYR A 11 4.24 21.50 0.49
C TYR A 11 3.38 21.13 -0.71
N LEU A 12 2.16 21.61 -0.72
CA LEU A 12 1.27 21.55 -1.87
C LEU A 12 1.16 22.94 -2.48
N SER A 13 1.34 23.03 -3.79
CA SER A 13 1.15 24.29 -4.53
C SER A 13 -0.25 24.84 -4.32
N SER A 14 -0.41 26.15 -4.39
CA SER A 14 -1.69 26.85 -4.13
C SER A 14 -2.84 26.38 -5.03
N ASN A 15 -2.55 25.90 -6.24
CA ASN A 15 -3.54 25.27 -7.13
C ASN A 15 -3.79 23.78 -6.84
N ARG A 16 -3.15 23.20 -5.81
CA ARG A 16 -3.22 21.79 -5.38
C ARG A 16 -2.80 20.74 -6.42
N GLU A 17 -2.03 21.13 -7.43
CA GLU A 17 -1.60 20.22 -8.52
C GLU A 17 -0.23 19.61 -8.29
N THR A 18 0.64 20.23 -7.48
CA THR A 18 2.03 19.84 -7.32
C THR A 18 2.42 19.66 -5.86
N LEU A 19 2.87 18.46 -5.50
CA LEU A 19 3.51 18.18 -4.23
C LEU A 19 5.03 18.38 -4.37
N HIS A 20 5.66 19.09 -3.44
CA HIS A 20 7.10 19.38 -3.47
C HIS A 20 7.71 19.47 -2.06
N ASP A 21 9.05 19.36 -1.99
CA ASP A 21 9.82 19.54 -0.75
C ASP A 21 10.64 20.84 -0.73
N GLY A 22 10.32 21.78 -1.61
CA GLY A 22 11.03 23.04 -1.80
C GLY A 22 12.19 22.97 -2.79
N SER A 23 12.71 21.78 -3.10
CA SER A 23 13.81 21.55 -4.05
C SER A 23 13.48 20.54 -5.14
N ARG A 24 12.46 19.70 -4.92
CA ARG A 24 12.03 18.64 -5.83
C ARG A 24 10.52 18.61 -5.94
N ASN A 25 10.02 18.26 -7.12
CA ASN A 25 8.60 17.96 -7.37
C ASN A 25 8.36 16.46 -7.37
N PHE A 26 7.22 16.07 -6.84
CA PHE A 26 6.74 14.71 -6.93
C PHE A 26 5.86 14.53 -8.18
N ASP A 27 6.22 13.58 -9.03
CA ASP A 27 5.41 13.15 -10.17
C ASP A 27 4.49 11.99 -9.71
N PRO A 28 3.19 12.21 -9.54
CA PRO A 28 2.27 11.17 -9.03
C PRO A 28 2.02 10.05 -10.05
N TRP A 29 2.36 10.26 -11.33
CA TRP A 29 2.25 9.22 -12.35
C TRP A 29 3.46 8.28 -12.36
N LYS A 30 4.67 8.84 -12.20
CA LYS A 30 5.92 8.05 -12.12
C LYS A 30 6.25 7.59 -10.71
N LEU A 31 5.57 8.13 -9.69
CA LEU A 31 5.87 7.95 -8.26
C LEU A 31 7.33 8.25 -7.94
N SER A 32 7.85 9.35 -8.48
CA SER A 32 9.25 9.73 -8.37
C SER A 32 9.44 11.23 -8.18
N TRP A 33 10.56 11.59 -7.57
CA TRP A 33 10.96 12.96 -7.37
C TRP A 33 11.86 13.45 -8.51
N SER A 34 11.64 14.67 -8.97
CA SER A 34 12.49 15.35 -9.97
C SER A 34 12.94 16.70 -9.43
N THR A 35 14.16 17.11 -9.79
CA THR A 35 14.70 18.41 -9.36
C THR A 35 13.87 19.55 -9.95
N ALA A 36 13.40 20.46 -9.09
CA ALA A 36 12.73 21.69 -9.48
C ALA A 36 12.81 22.70 -8.32
N SER A 37 12.89 23.98 -8.64
CA SER A 37 12.86 25.05 -7.64
C SER A 37 11.47 25.68 -7.64
N LEU A 38 10.64 25.39 -6.63
CA LEU A 38 9.22 25.77 -6.63
C LEU A 38 8.68 26.21 -5.29
N LYS A 39 9.45 26.75 -4.40
CA LYS A 39 8.88 27.29 -3.15
C LYS A 39 8.29 28.68 -3.42
N ASN A 40 6.95 28.78 -3.38
CA ASN A 40 6.23 30.04 -3.40
C ASN A 40 5.69 30.36 -1.99
N SER A 41 5.52 31.63 -1.70
CA SER A 41 5.00 32.11 -0.41
C SER A 41 3.57 31.65 -0.10
N ASN A 42 2.83 31.18 -1.11
CA ASN A 42 1.43 30.75 -1.01
C ASN A 42 1.26 29.22 -0.97
N ASP A 43 2.36 28.45 -0.91
CA ASP A 43 2.30 26.99 -0.84
C ASP A 43 1.90 26.55 0.56
N VAL A 44 1.06 25.52 0.64
CA VAL A 44 0.47 25.02 1.89
C VAL A 44 1.34 23.90 2.44
N PRO A 45 1.85 24.00 3.67
CA PRO A 45 2.58 22.90 4.29
C PRO A 45 1.65 21.70 4.53
N LEU A 46 2.15 20.49 4.27
CA LEU A 46 1.44 19.24 4.50
C LEU A 46 2.20 18.31 5.45
N SER A 47 1.45 17.65 6.32
CA SER A 47 1.94 16.45 6.99
C SER A 47 2.09 15.29 5.98
N LYS A 48 2.87 14.27 6.36
CA LYS A 48 3.05 13.06 5.55
C LYS A 48 1.71 12.36 5.24
N VAL A 49 0.79 12.36 6.20
CA VAL A 49 -0.55 11.75 6.04
C VAL A 49 -1.37 12.53 5.03
N GLU A 50 -1.39 13.86 5.11
CA GLU A 50 -2.09 14.71 4.15
C GLU A 50 -1.50 14.60 2.75
N ALA A 51 -0.19 14.45 2.61
CA ALA A 51 0.45 14.21 1.32
C ALA A 51 0.04 12.86 0.70
N VAL A 52 -0.06 11.80 1.50
CA VAL A 52 -0.60 10.50 1.06
C VAL A 52 -2.08 10.63 0.69
N GLU A 53 -2.86 11.34 1.48
CA GLU A 53 -4.27 11.58 1.21
C GLU A 53 -4.47 12.34 -0.11
N TRP A 54 -3.71 13.39 -0.34
CA TRP A 54 -3.69 14.09 -1.62
C TRP A 54 -3.34 13.16 -2.79
N LEU A 55 -2.30 12.33 -2.64
CA LEU A 55 -1.84 11.42 -3.69
C LEU A 55 -2.95 10.46 -4.14
N TYR A 56 -3.71 9.89 -3.22
CA TYR A 56 -4.71 8.87 -3.53
C TYR A 56 -6.12 9.42 -3.74
N LYS A 57 -6.45 10.62 -3.26
CA LYS A 57 -7.78 11.21 -3.41
C LYS A 57 -7.87 12.30 -4.47
N GLU A 58 -6.81 13.10 -4.66
CA GLU A 58 -6.87 14.31 -5.50
C GLU A 58 -5.93 14.23 -6.70
N ALA A 59 -4.69 13.74 -6.52
CA ALA A 59 -3.73 13.65 -7.61
C ALA A 59 -4.18 12.65 -8.67
N LYS A 60 -4.06 13.02 -9.94
CA LYS A 60 -4.32 12.13 -11.09
C LYS A 60 -3.12 11.21 -11.32
N GLY A 61 -2.74 10.45 -10.30
CA GLY A 61 -1.57 9.59 -10.30
C GLY A 61 -1.89 8.11 -10.52
N ARG A 62 -0.85 7.30 -10.61
CA ARG A 62 -0.98 5.84 -10.64
C ARG A 62 -1.38 5.31 -9.28
N GLN A 63 -2.38 4.43 -9.28
CA GLN A 63 -2.88 3.74 -8.09
C GLN A 63 -2.12 2.42 -7.89
N VAL A 64 -0.80 2.52 -7.57
CA VAL A 64 -0.01 1.32 -7.27
C VAL A 64 -0.35 0.84 -5.86
N PRO A 65 -0.72 -0.45 -5.67
CA PRO A 65 -1.17 -0.93 -4.37
C PRO A 65 -0.04 -1.03 -3.34
N VAL A 66 -0.44 -1.01 -2.08
CA VAL A 66 0.38 -1.45 -0.95
C VAL A 66 -0.03 -2.89 -0.62
N GLY A 67 0.96 -3.78 -0.54
CA GLY A 67 0.75 -5.18 -0.20
C GLY A 67 0.72 -5.38 1.32
N VAL A 68 -0.24 -6.17 1.81
CA VAL A 68 -0.24 -6.62 3.21
C VAL A 68 -0.19 -8.15 3.23
N ILE A 69 0.82 -8.68 3.92
CA ILE A 69 1.11 -10.10 4.00
C ILE A 69 1.11 -10.57 5.45
N GLY A 70 0.79 -11.84 5.66
CA GLY A 70 0.75 -12.43 6.99
C GLY A 70 0.22 -13.87 6.98
N PRO A 71 0.16 -14.53 8.15
CA PRO A 71 -0.26 -15.92 8.25
C PRO A 71 -1.75 -16.11 7.99
N ARG A 72 -2.11 -17.32 7.54
CA ARG A 72 -3.50 -17.78 7.45
C ARG A 72 -4.09 -18.10 8.81
N GLU A 73 -3.26 -18.65 9.69
CA GLU A 73 -3.58 -18.91 11.09
C GLU A 73 -2.98 -17.77 11.90
N ALA A 74 -3.78 -16.73 12.12
CA ALA A 74 -3.38 -15.53 12.82
C ALA A 74 -3.81 -15.57 14.29
N THR A 75 -3.05 -14.91 15.15
CA THR A 75 -3.49 -14.63 16.52
C THR A 75 -4.51 -13.49 16.51
N GLU A 76 -5.34 -13.41 17.53
CA GLU A 76 -6.31 -12.31 17.70
C GLU A 76 -5.64 -10.93 17.59
N HIS A 77 -4.48 -10.77 18.21
CA HIS A 77 -3.72 -9.52 18.12
C HIS A 77 -3.29 -9.17 16.68
N GLN A 78 -2.90 -10.18 15.89
CA GLN A 78 -2.54 -9.97 14.48
C GLN A 78 -3.76 -9.61 13.64
N GLU A 79 -4.91 -10.24 13.88
CA GLU A 79 -6.16 -9.92 13.18
C GLU A 79 -6.65 -8.52 13.51
N VAL A 80 -6.67 -8.12 14.78
CA VAL A 80 -7.04 -6.76 15.20
C VAL A 80 -6.12 -5.71 14.57
N THR A 81 -4.80 -5.97 14.60
CA THR A 81 -3.82 -5.07 13.98
C THR A 81 -4.01 -4.95 12.46
N ALA A 82 -4.26 -6.08 11.80
CA ALA A 82 -4.50 -6.11 10.36
C ALA A 82 -5.81 -5.39 9.97
N GLU A 83 -6.89 -5.59 10.73
CA GLU A 83 -8.16 -4.91 10.48
C GLU A 83 -8.05 -3.39 10.65
N GLN A 84 -7.36 -2.93 11.70
CA GLN A 84 -7.08 -1.50 11.91
C GLN A 84 -6.24 -0.90 10.78
N LEU A 85 -5.19 -1.61 10.34
CA LEU A 85 -4.38 -1.21 9.19
C LEU A 85 -5.24 -1.09 7.92
N GLY A 86 -6.04 -2.12 7.65
CA GLY A 86 -6.95 -2.15 6.51
C GLY A 86 -7.93 -0.97 6.52
N LYS A 87 -8.55 -0.70 7.67
CA LYS A 87 -9.44 0.45 7.84
C LYS A 87 -8.74 1.75 7.49
N ARG A 88 -7.52 1.97 7.99
CA ARG A 88 -6.76 3.17 7.69
C ARG A 88 -6.39 3.29 6.21
N MET A 89 -6.04 2.18 5.57
CA MET A 89 -5.79 2.16 4.12
C MET A 89 -7.05 2.53 3.32
N GLY A 90 -8.21 1.98 3.70
CA GLY A 90 -9.49 2.32 3.06
C GLY A 90 -9.87 3.79 3.21
N GLU A 91 -9.73 4.37 4.40
CA GLU A 91 -9.96 5.79 4.67
C GLU A 91 -9.09 6.70 3.80
N LEU A 92 -7.83 6.32 3.58
CA LEU A 92 -6.86 7.05 2.75
C LEU A 92 -6.96 6.72 1.26
N ARG A 93 -7.85 5.82 0.85
CA ARG A 93 -8.00 5.33 -0.53
C ARG A 93 -6.75 4.65 -1.10
N ILE A 94 -5.87 4.12 -0.24
CA ILE A 94 -4.71 3.33 -0.66
C ILE A 94 -5.22 1.96 -1.15
N PRO A 95 -4.97 1.56 -2.41
CA PRO A 95 -5.34 0.24 -2.88
C PRO A 95 -4.58 -0.84 -2.11
N LEU A 96 -5.31 -1.79 -1.52
CA LEU A 96 -4.75 -2.94 -0.81
C LEU A 96 -4.56 -4.11 -1.78
N LEU A 97 -3.41 -4.76 -1.73
CA LEU A 97 -3.17 -6.04 -2.38
C LEU A 97 -2.75 -7.10 -1.36
N ASN A 98 -3.37 -8.28 -1.42
CA ASN A 98 -2.95 -9.42 -0.61
C ASN A 98 -3.22 -10.77 -1.32
N GLY A 99 -3.07 -11.86 -0.59
CA GLY A 99 -3.27 -13.21 -1.12
C GLY A 99 -4.71 -13.70 -1.12
N GLY A 100 -5.67 -12.91 -0.72
CA GLY A 100 -7.11 -13.19 -0.83
C GLY A 100 -7.64 -14.32 0.06
N LYS A 101 -6.86 -14.85 1.01
CA LYS A 101 -7.28 -15.96 1.87
C LYS A 101 -7.65 -15.48 3.28
N ASN A 102 -7.77 -16.39 4.23
CA ASN A 102 -8.13 -16.16 5.64
C ASN A 102 -6.99 -15.57 6.48
N GLY A 103 -7.26 -15.37 7.78
CA GLY A 103 -6.33 -14.83 8.77
C GLY A 103 -6.02 -13.35 8.55
N VAL A 104 -4.74 -12.97 8.59
CA VAL A 104 -4.30 -11.58 8.37
C VAL A 104 -4.85 -10.99 7.07
N MET A 105 -4.89 -11.80 5.99
CA MET A 105 -5.37 -11.33 4.69
C MET A 105 -6.85 -10.99 4.71
N GLU A 106 -7.67 -11.80 5.37
CA GLU A 106 -9.10 -11.54 5.55
C GLU A 106 -9.35 -10.33 6.46
N ALA A 107 -8.66 -10.27 7.59
CA ALA A 107 -8.81 -9.17 8.56
C ALA A 107 -8.47 -7.81 7.92
N VAL A 108 -7.35 -7.70 7.20
CA VAL A 108 -6.98 -6.45 6.53
C VAL A 108 -7.94 -6.12 5.38
N SER A 109 -8.42 -7.14 4.64
CA SER A 109 -9.42 -6.94 3.58
C SER A 109 -10.73 -6.41 4.15
N LYS A 110 -11.20 -6.98 5.26
CA LYS A 110 -12.40 -6.55 5.97
C LYS A 110 -12.32 -5.08 6.37
N GLY A 111 -11.25 -4.69 7.08
CA GLY A 111 -11.06 -3.30 7.50
C GLY A 111 -11.04 -2.34 6.32
N CYS A 112 -10.33 -2.69 5.23
CA CYS A 112 -10.21 -1.85 4.04
C CYS A 112 -11.55 -1.73 3.28
N CYS A 113 -12.22 -2.85 3.02
CA CYS A 113 -13.50 -2.89 2.31
C CYS A 113 -14.60 -2.12 3.07
N GLN A 114 -14.71 -2.32 4.39
CA GLN A 114 -15.69 -1.61 5.23
C GLN A 114 -15.46 -0.10 5.29
N ALA A 115 -14.21 0.34 5.12
CA ALA A 115 -13.87 1.76 5.01
C ALA A 115 -13.99 2.31 3.56
N GLY A 116 -14.55 1.53 2.63
CA GLY A 116 -14.77 1.92 1.25
C GLY A 116 -13.51 1.91 0.37
N GLY A 117 -12.46 1.18 0.79
CA GLY A 117 -11.22 1.00 0.03
C GLY A 117 -11.30 -0.09 -1.03
N LEU A 118 -10.34 -0.08 -1.96
CA LEU A 118 -10.18 -1.08 -3.00
C LEU A 118 -9.30 -2.23 -2.51
N VAL A 119 -9.78 -3.47 -2.60
CA VAL A 119 -9.06 -4.68 -2.20
C VAL A 119 -8.84 -5.59 -3.40
N LEU A 120 -7.58 -5.78 -3.78
CA LEU A 120 -7.17 -6.75 -4.79
C LEU A 120 -6.67 -8.01 -4.07
N GLY A 121 -7.11 -9.18 -4.54
CA GLY A 121 -6.70 -10.47 -3.99
C GLY A 121 -6.10 -11.37 -5.08
N PHE A 122 -4.79 -11.66 -5.02
CA PHE A 122 -4.19 -12.69 -5.87
C PHE A 122 -4.38 -14.05 -5.22
N VAL A 123 -5.45 -14.76 -5.58
CA VAL A 123 -5.70 -16.11 -5.03
C VAL A 123 -4.85 -17.17 -5.73
N PRO A 124 -4.33 -18.15 -4.98
CA PRO A 124 -3.50 -19.21 -5.55
C PRO A 124 -4.27 -20.19 -6.42
N ASP A 125 -5.58 -20.26 -6.23
CA ASP A 125 -6.53 -21.15 -6.89
C ASP A 125 -6.80 -20.68 -8.34
N ASP A 126 -7.40 -21.53 -9.13
CA ASP A 126 -7.87 -21.24 -10.50
C ASP A 126 -9.31 -20.70 -10.54
N ASN A 127 -9.96 -20.57 -9.39
CA ASN A 127 -11.29 -20.04 -9.21
C ASN A 127 -11.26 -18.81 -8.28
N TRP A 128 -11.86 -17.72 -8.73
CA TRP A 128 -11.94 -16.46 -7.97
C TRP A 128 -12.82 -16.59 -6.70
N GLU A 129 -13.78 -17.50 -6.66
CA GLU A 129 -14.64 -17.78 -5.50
C GLU A 129 -13.84 -18.26 -4.26
N ALA A 130 -12.59 -18.67 -4.47
CA ALA A 130 -11.67 -19.04 -3.40
C ALA A 130 -11.13 -17.84 -2.59
N ALA A 131 -11.45 -16.59 -2.99
CA ALA A 131 -11.13 -15.39 -2.23
C ALA A 131 -12.05 -15.25 -1.00
N ASN A 132 -11.56 -14.54 0.04
CA ASN A 132 -12.43 -14.15 1.16
C ASN A 132 -13.45 -13.09 0.73
N ASP A 133 -14.53 -12.95 1.49
CA ASP A 133 -15.72 -12.14 1.15
C ASP A 133 -15.45 -10.62 1.03
N TYR A 134 -14.31 -10.15 1.50
CA TYR A 134 -13.93 -8.72 1.51
C TYR A 134 -13.01 -8.32 0.34
N VAL A 135 -12.60 -9.27 -0.48
CA VAL A 135 -11.82 -9.00 -1.70
C VAL A 135 -12.74 -8.48 -2.80
N THR A 136 -12.59 -7.21 -3.17
CA THR A 136 -13.45 -6.58 -4.18
C THR A 136 -13.02 -6.90 -5.61
N VAL A 137 -11.74 -7.19 -5.83
CA VAL A 137 -11.18 -7.59 -7.14
C VAL A 137 -10.36 -8.88 -6.96
N PRO A 138 -11.00 -10.06 -6.98
CA PRO A 138 -10.28 -11.32 -6.93
C PRO A 138 -9.65 -11.66 -8.28
N ILE A 139 -8.38 -12.07 -8.25
CA ILE A 139 -7.62 -12.51 -9.43
C ILE A 139 -7.18 -13.95 -9.20
N ALA A 140 -7.84 -14.89 -9.86
CA ALA A 140 -7.50 -16.30 -9.84
C ALA A 140 -6.22 -16.51 -10.65
N THR A 141 -5.14 -16.95 -9.99
CA THR A 141 -3.85 -17.11 -10.67
C THR A 141 -3.58 -18.54 -11.12
N GLY A 142 -4.16 -19.54 -10.47
CA GLY A 142 -3.96 -20.97 -10.78
C GLY A 142 -2.55 -21.48 -10.55
N ILE A 143 -1.64 -20.67 -9.98
CA ILE A 143 -0.21 -21.03 -9.83
C ILE A 143 0.20 -21.36 -8.39
N GLY A 144 -0.78 -21.54 -7.51
CA GLY A 144 -0.52 -21.92 -6.12
C GLY A 144 0.35 -20.91 -5.38
N LYS A 145 1.32 -21.38 -4.61
CA LYS A 145 2.20 -20.54 -3.79
C LYS A 145 3.13 -19.63 -4.61
N ALA A 146 3.37 -19.93 -5.88
CA ALA A 146 4.21 -19.10 -6.75
C ALA A 146 3.65 -17.69 -6.94
N ARG A 147 2.32 -17.45 -6.71
CA ARG A 147 1.70 -16.13 -6.76
C ARG A 147 2.27 -15.14 -5.73
N ASN A 148 2.99 -15.62 -4.70
CA ASN A 148 3.66 -14.75 -3.72
C ASN A 148 4.64 -13.77 -4.38
N VAL A 149 5.31 -14.21 -5.44
CA VAL A 149 6.18 -13.35 -6.26
C VAL A 149 5.38 -12.22 -6.91
N LEU A 150 4.18 -12.53 -7.41
CA LEU A 150 3.33 -11.53 -8.05
C LEU A 150 2.90 -10.45 -7.05
N ILE A 151 2.53 -10.83 -5.82
CA ILE A 151 2.19 -9.86 -4.76
C ILE A 151 3.38 -8.94 -4.51
N ALA A 152 4.56 -9.52 -4.27
CA ALA A 152 5.76 -8.75 -3.94
C ALA A 152 6.16 -7.76 -5.05
N GLN A 153 5.99 -8.15 -6.33
CA GLN A 153 6.38 -7.33 -7.47
C GLN A 153 5.33 -6.29 -7.89
N SER A 154 4.06 -6.50 -7.53
CA SER A 154 2.95 -5.62 -7.92
C SER A 154 2.74 -4.45 -6.96
N CYS A 155 3.42 -4.42 -5.83
CA CYS A 155 3.23 -3.41 -4.78
C CYS A 155 4.39 -2.41 -4.73
N GLN A 156 4.07 -1.16 -4.40
CA GLN A 156 5.10 -0.16 -4.11
C GLN A 156 5.73 -0.34 -2.72
N ALA A 157 5.02 -0.97 -1.80
CA ALA A 157 5.48 -1.31 -0.45
C ALA A 157 4.80 -2.58 0.04
N LEU A 158 5.48 -3.32 0.93
CA LEU A 158 4.93 -4.49 1.62
C LEU A 158 4.93 -4.25 3.12
N VAL A 159 3.81 -4.54 3.75
CA VAL A 159 3.64 -4.53 5.21
C VAL A 159 3.40 -5.97 5.67
N ALA A 160 4.23 -6.47 6.57
CA ALA A 160 4.07 -7.80 7.17
C ALA A 160 3.42 -7.66 8.56
N VAL A 161 2.31 -8.35 8.77
CA VAL A 161 1.63 -8.45 10.08
C VAL A 161 1.84 -9.87 10.60
N GLY A 162 2.83 -10.04 11.46
CA GLY A 162 3.30 -11.36 11.86
C GLY A 162 4.00 -12.09 10.71
N GLY A 163 4.11 -13.40 10.82
CA GLY A 163 4.63 -14.16 9.70
C GLY A 163 5.12 -15.56 10.04
N GLY A 164 5.14 -16.40 8.99
CA GLY A 164 5.75 -17.70 8.92
C GLY A 164 6.56 -17.83 7.64
N PHE A 165 6.92 -19.04 7.23
CA PHE A 165 7.77 -19.27 6.03
C PHE A 165 7.20 -18.64 4.75
N GLY A 166 5.86 -18.61 4.58
CA GLY A 166 5.22 -17.99 3.42
C GLY A 166 5.47 -16.47 3.39
N THR A 167 5.25 -15.80 4.52
CA THR A 167 5.48 -14.36 4.68
C THR A 167 6.95 -13.99 4.48
N HIS A 168 7.88 -14.81 4.99
CA HIS A 168 9.31 -14.60 4.76
C HIS A 168 9.69 -14.70 3.29
N SER A 169 9.08 -15.61 2.53
CA SER A 169 9.32 -15.72 1.09
C SER A 169 8.85 -14.48 0.33
N GLU A 170 7.67 -13.94 0.67
CA GLU A 170 7.15 -12.70 0.10
C GLU A 170 8.05 -11.50 0.41
N MET A 171 8.52 -11.40 1.65
CA MET A 171 9.50 -10.36 2.05
C MET A 171 10.80 -10.46 1.26
N ALA A 172 11.35 -11.68 1.09
CA ALA A 172 12.57 -11.89 0.32
C ALA A 172 12.40 -11.46 -1.14
N PHE A 173 11.26 -11.79 -1.79
CA PHE A 173 10.96 -11.32 -3.14
C PHE A 173 10.80 -9.80 -3.20
N GLY A 174 10.17 -9.17 -2.19
CA GLY A 174 10.06 -7.72 -2.09
C GLY A 174 11.42 -7.02 -1.98
N CYS A 175 12.38 -7.61 -1.25
CA CYS A 175 13.73 -7.06 -1.12
C CYS A 175 14.56 -7.15 -2.40
N THR A 176 14.32 -8.15 -3.25
CA THR A 176 15.08 -8.35 -4.50
C THR A 176 14.58 -7.46 -5.64
N SER A 177 13.37 -6.94 -5.57
CA SER A 177 12.78 -6.05 -6.59
C SER A 177 13.24 -4.58 -6.49
N LYS A 178 14.24 -4.27 -5.67
CA LYS A 178 14.81 -2.93 -5.48
C LYS A 178 15.67 -2.47 -6.64
N ASN A 179 15.06 -2.07 -7.71
CA ASN A 179 15.60 -1.10 -8.68
C ASN A 179 14.46 -0.27 -9.29
N ARG A 180 13.58 0.25 -8.42
CA ARG A 180 12.56 1.23 -8.84
C ARG A 180 12.60 2.45 -7.95
#